data_6a73f9f7c321514bda42e30c97518b17
#
_entry.id   6a73f9f7c321514bda42e30c97518b17
#
_cell.length_a   1.000
_cell.length_b   1.000
_cell.length_c   1.000
_cell.angle_alpha   90.00
_cell.angle_beta   90.00
_cell.angle_gamma   90.00
#
_symmetry.space_group_name_H-M   'P 1'
#
loop_
_entity.id
_entity.type
_entity.pdbx_description
1 polymer ?
#
loop_
_entity_poly.entity_id
_entity_poly.type
_entity_poly.pdbx_seq_one_letter_code
_entity_poly.pdbx_strand_id
1 'polypeptide(L)'
;MSNALASLKQFTTVVSDSGDFESIAVYKPQDATTNPSLILAAVKEEKYARMVAPAVEYAKAQGHSRQEIVEHAVDRLLVSFGEEILKIIPGRVSTEVDARLSFDTRATIDKAIKLIELYESVGISRERVLIKIASTWEGIQAARELESKHGIHCNLTLLFSFCQAVACAEANVTLISPFVGRILDWFKKHQPDADYTGANDPGVKSVQHIYNYYKQHGYNTICL
;
A
#
# COMPACT_ATOMS: atom_id res chain seq x y z
N MET A 1 26.01 -16.58 -10.45
CA MET A 1 25.04 -17.61 -10.07
C MET A 1 23.67 -16.94 -9.99
N SER A 2 22.66 -17.49 -10.66
CA SER A 2 21.28 -17.04 -10.55
C SER A 2 20.77 -17.41 -9.14
N ASN A 3 20.25 -16.45 -8.37
CA ASN A 3 19.56 -16.69 -7.11
C ASN A 3 18.04 -16.60 -7.32
N ALA A 4 17.24 -16.99 -6.32
CA ALA A 4 15.78 -17.00 -6.43
C ALA A 4 15.20 -15.62 -6.80
N LEU A 5 15.74 -14.52 -6.26
CA LEU A 5 15.32 -13.15 -6.59
C LEU A 5 15.60 -12.80 -8.05
N ALA A 6 16.78 -13.13 -8.56
CA ALA A 6 17.14 -12.89 -9.94
C ALA A 6 16.27 -13.72 -10.91
N SER A 7 15.88 -14.92 -10.53
CA SER A 7 14.92 -15.73 -11.29
C SER A 7 13.53 -15.09 -11.27
N LEU A 8 13.02 -14.69 -10.10
CA LEU A 8 11.70 -14.08 -9.94
C LEU A 8 11.56 -12.81 -10.79
N LYS A 9 12.58 -11.95 -10.80
CA LYS A 9 12.60 -10.69 -11.57
C LYS A 9 12.44 -10.88 -13.09
N GLN A 10 12.59 -12.09 -13.61
CA GLN A 10 12.37 -12.38 -15.05
C GLN A 10 10.89 -12.53 -15.40
N PHE A 11 10.04 -12.80 -14.41
CA PHE A 11 8.63 -13.13 -14.61
C PHE A 11 7.67 -12.11 -14.01
N THR A 12 8.12 -11.31 -13.05
CA THR A 12 7.27 -10.33 -12.36
C THR A 12 8.06 -9.12 -11.88
N THR A 13 7.36 -8.02 -11.65
CA THR A 13 7.90 -6.84 -10.98
C THR A 13 7.98 -7.11 -9.47
N VAL A 14 9.17 -6.93 -8.90
CA VAL A 14 9.38 -7.15 -7.46
C VAL A 14 9.08 -5.88 -6.70
N VAL A 15 8.19 -5.99 -5.72
CA VAL A 15 7.79 -4.93 -4.79
C VAL A 15 8.18 -5.31 -3.38
N SER A 16 8.73 -4.38 -2.60
CA SER A 16 9.08 -4.61 -1.19
C SER A 16 7.96 -4.13 -0.27
N ASP A 17 7.54 -4.97 0.68
CA ASP A 17 6.62 -4.60 1.76
C ASP A 17 7.41 -4.47 3.07
N SER A 18 7.94 -3.27 3.36
CA SER A 18 8.78 -3.00 4.52
C SER A 18 8.81 -1.52 4.90
N GLY A 19 8.94 -1.25 6.21
CA GLY A 19 9.33 0.07 6.72
C GLY A 19 10.84 0.22 6.91
N ASP A 20 11.61 -0.86 6.77
CA ASP A 20 13.08 -0.86 6.87
C ASP A 20 13.71 -0.57 5.50
N PHE A 21 13.92 0.72 5.21
CA PHE A 21 14.45 1.14 3.91
C PHE A 21 15.92 0.76 3.68
N GLU A 22 16.71 0.42 4.73
CA GLU A 22 18.05 -0.13 4.54
C GLU A 22 18.00 -1.53 3.91
N SER A 23 17.07 -2.38 4.37
CA SER A 23 16.80 -3.68 3.75
C SER A 23 16.30 -3.55 2.31
N ILE A 24 15.45 -2.55 2.03
CA ILE A 24 14.97 -2.26 0.67
C ILE A 24 16.15 -2.01 -0.28
N ALA A 25 17.15 -1.24 0.16
CA ALA A 25 18.34 -0.93 -0.63
C ALA A 25 19.12 -2.18 -1.08
N VAL A 26 19.14 -3.24 -0.26
CA VAL A 26 19.82 -4.51 -0.58
C VAL A 26 19.14 -5.25 -1.73
N TYR A 27 17.82 -5.33 -1.73
CA TYR A 27 17.05 -6.12 -2.70
C TYR A 27 16.74 -5.38 -4.00
N LYS A 28 16.84 -4.04 -4.01
CA LYS A 28 16.59 -3.17 -5.17
C LYS A 28 15.28 -3.52 -5.87
N PRO A 29 14.13 -3.43 -5.18
CA PRO A 29 12.83 -3.65 -5.79
C PRO A 29 12.49 -2.51 -6.76
N GLN A 30 11.48 -2.72 -7.62
CA GLN A 30 10.94 -1.69 -8.49
C GLN A 30 10.12 -0.67 -7.69
N ASP A 31 9.21 -1.16 -6.87
CA ASP A 31 8.30 -0.38 -6.04
C ASP A 31 8.41 -0.82 -4.58
N ALA A 32 7.81 -0.04 -3.68
CA ALA A 32 7.68 -0.42 -2.27
C ALA A 32 6.27 -0.12 -1.75
N THR A 33 5.85 -0.89 -0.77
CA THR A 33 4.62 -0.64 -0.02
C THR A 33 4.92 -0.56 1.46
N THR A 34 4.20 0.32 2.15
CA THR A 34 4.26 0.46 3.59
C THR A 34 2.87 0.31 4.21
N ASN A 35 2.82 0.25 5.51
CA ASN A 35 1.59 0.40 6.28
C ASN A 35 1.92 0.99 7.67
N PRO A 36 0.93 1.51 8.42
CA PRO A 36 1.18 2.13 9.72
C PRO A 36 1.87 1.21 10.73
N SER A 37 1.62 -0.10 10.69
CA SER A 37 2.26 -1.06 11.61
C SER A 37 3.74 -1.25 11.31
N LEU A 38 4.13 -1.28 10.04
CA LEU A 38 5.54 -1.34 9.63
C LEU A 38 6.29 -0.08 10.03
N ILE A 39 5.67 1.09 9.85
CA ILE A 39 6.26 2.37 10.28
C ILE A 39 6.39 2.41 11.80
N LEU A 40 5.35 1.98 12.55
CA LEU A 40 5.41 1.89 14.00
C LEU A 40 6.52 0.94 14.50
N ALA A 41 6.73 -0.17 13.81
CA ALA A 41 7.83 -1.08 14.12
C ALA A 41 9.19 -0.43 13.85
N ALA A 42 9.33 0.22 12.70
CA ALA A 42 10.57 0.88 12.30
C ALA A 42 10.97 2.00 13.27
N VAL A 43 10.06 2.89 13.68
CA VAL A 43 10.39 4.00 14.60
C VAL A 43 10.81 3.58 16.01
N LYS A 44 10.60 2.30 16.37
CA LYS A 44 11.13 1.74 17.63
C LYS A 44 12.62 1.41 17.53
N GLU A 45 13.15 1.30 16.33
CA GLU A 45 14.59 1.13 16.10
C GLU A 45 15.29 2.48 16.22
N GLU A 46 16.39 2.52 16.97
CA GLU A 46 17.14 3.75 17.24
C GLU A 46 17.53 4.54 15.97
N LYS A 47 17.89 3.80 14.90
CA LYS A 47 18.26 4.38 13.59
C LYS A 47 17.17 5.23 12.95
N TYR A 48 15.87 4.92 13.22
CA TYR A 48 14.72 5.64 12.66
C TYR A 48 14.00 6.54 13.65
N ALA A 49 14.27 6.42 14.95
CA ALA A 49 13.67 7.26 15.99
C ALA A 49 13.90 8.76 15.73
N ARG A 50 15.03 9.11 15.07
CA ARG A 50 15.35 10.48 14.66
C ARG A 50 14.30 11.13 13.74
N MET A 51 13.47 10.36 13.05
CA MET A 51 12.42 10.87 12.14
C MET A 51 11.19 11.39 12.89
N VAL A 52 11.02 10.96 14.15
CA VAL A 52 9.82 11.31 14.93
C VAL A 52 9.85 12.79 15.38
N ALA A 53 10.96 13.27 15.90
CA ALA A 53 11.05 14.63 16.43
C ALA A 53 10.75 15.70 15.36
N PRO A 54 11.30 15.65 14.14
CA PRO A 54 10.95 16.59 13.06
C PRO A 54 9.49 16.54 12.66
N ALA A 55 8.87 15.36 12.63
CA ALA A 55 7.45 15.22 12.32
C ALA A 55 6.55 15.85 13.40
N VAL A 56 6.92 15.72 14.66
CA VAL A 56 6.22 16.36 15.79
C VAL A 56 6.36 17.88 15.75
N GLU A 57 7.57 18.41 15.49
CA GLU A 57 7.79 19.87 15.37
C GLU A 57 7.00 20.46 14.18
N TYR A 58 7.01 19.79 13.03
CA TYR A 58 6.15 20.17 11.92
C TYR A 58 4.67 20.25 12.33
N ALA A 59 4.19 19.22 13.02
CA ALA A 59 2.79 19.12 13.44
C ALA A 59 2.38 20.20 14.45
N LYS A 60 3.24 20.56 15.39
CA LYS A 60 3.01 21.65 16.35
C LYS A 60 2.80 23.01 15.67
N ALA A 61 3.41 23.22 14.52
CA ALA A 61 3.24 24.45 13.75
C ALA A 61 1.91 24.48 12.96
N GLN A 62 1.26 23.32 12.76
CA GLN A 62 0.05 23.18 11.94
C GLN A 62 -1.22 22.94 12.76
N GLY A 63 -1.13 22.33 13.92
CA GLY A 63 -2.29 21.94 14.71
C GLY A 63 -2.51 22.84 15.94
N HIS A 64 -3.78 23.03 16.29
CA HIS A 64 -4.18 23.84 17.44
C HIS A 64 -4.56 22.98 18.67
N SER A 65 -4.97 21.74 18.44
CA SER A 65 -5.30 20.78 19.51
C SER A 65 -4.29 19.64 19.56
N ARG A 66 -4.22 18.97 20.71
CA ARG A 66 -3.37 17.78 20.87
C ARG A 66 -3.70 16.69 19.84
N GLN A 67 -4.98 16.51 19.54
CA GLN A 67 -5.43 15.51 18.59
C GLN A 67 -4.96 15.85 17.17
N GLU A 68 -5.14 17.09 16.73
CA GLU A 68 -4.66 17.57 15.41
C GLU A 68 -3.15 17.45 15.29
N ILE A 69 -2.40 17.82 16.34
CA ILE A 69 -0.94 17.67 16.35
C ILE A 69 -0.54 16.21 16.16
N VAL A 70 -1.19 15.26 16.83
CA VAL A 70 -0.91 13.83 16.67
C VAL A 70 -1.20 13.37 15.24
N GLU A 71 -2.36 13.75 14.68
CA GLU A 71 -2.74 13.39 13.31
C GLU A 71 -1.76 13.96 12.27
N HIS A 72 -1.39 15.23 12.39
CA HIS A 72 -0.39 15.85 11.51
C HIS A 72 0.99 15.22 11.66
N ALA A 73 1.40 14.85 12.87
CA ALA A 73 2.69 14.19 13.12
C ALA A 73 2.74 12.80 12.48
N VAL A 74 1.66 12.04 12.58
CA VAL A 74 1.55 10.72 11.92
C VAL A 74 1.60 10.88 10.40
N ASP A 75 0.79 11.76 9.83
CA ASP A 75 0.78 12.02 8.38
C ASP A 75 2.18 12.42 7.89
N ARG A 76 2.85 13.36 8.59
CA ARG A 76 4.20 13.79 8.24
C ARG A 76 5.22 12.67 8.36
N LEU A 77 5.11 11.83 9.39
CA LEU A 77 5.99 10.69 9.59
C LEU A 77 5.86 9.66 8.47
N LEU A 78 4.61 9.32 8.07
CA LEU A 78 4.36 8.41 6.95
C LEU A 78 5.00 8.95 5.66
N VAL A 79 4.82 10.23 5.36
CA VAL A 79 5.43 10.88 4.20
C VAL A 79 6.96 10.89 4.28
N SER A 80 7.54 11.13 5.46
CA SER A 80 8.99 11.10 5.64
C SER A 80 9.59 9.73 5.37
N PHE A 81 8.93 8.64 5.79
CA PHE A 81 9.35 7.28 5.42
C PHE A 81 9.23 7.03 3.91
N GLY A 82 8.13 7.45 3.30
CA GLY A 82 7.96 7.35 1.85
C GLY A 82 9.02 8.13 1.07
N GLU A 83 9.41 9.31 1.55
CA GLU A 83 10.49 10.13 0.98
C GLU A 83 11.83 9.38 0.98
N GLU A 84 12.22 8.78 2.12
CA GLU A 84 13.46 7.99 2.20
C GLU A 84 13.44 6.76 1.29
N ILE A 85 12.31 6.06 1.24
CA ILE A 85 12.12 4.90 0.35
C ILE A 85 12.25 5.33 -1.13
N LEU A 86 11.64 6.45 -1.53
CA LEU A 86 11.67 6.94 -2.90
C LEU A 86 13.06 7.38 -3.40
N LYS A 87 14.01 7.62 -2.48
CA LYS A 87 15.44 7.82 -2.83
C LYS A 87 16.11 6.53 -3.27
N ILE A 88 15.55 5.36 -2.90
CA ILE A 88 16.15 4.04 -3.09
C ILE A 88 15.52 3.32 -4.28
N ILE A 89 14.20 3.44 -4.46
CA ILE A 89 13.45 2.73 -5.49
C ILE A 89 13.22 3.62 -6.72
N PRO A 90 13.22 3.05 -7.93
CA PRO A 90 12.94 3.82 -9.16
C PRO A 90 11.45 4.11 -9.38
N GLY A 91 10.56 3.28 -8.83
CA GLY A 91 9.13 3.35 -9.05
C GLY A 91 8.35 4.10 -7.97
N ARG A 92 7.27 3.50 -7.48
CA ARG A 92 6.28 4.12 -6.60
C ARG A 92 6.35 3.57 -5.17
N VAL A 93 5.98 4.42 -4.20
CA VAL A 93 5.73 3.98 -2.82
C VAL A 93 4.25 4.01 -2.51
N SER A 94 3.73 2.98 -1.84
CA SER A 94 2.36 2.99 -1.30
C SER A 94 2.37 3.51 0.14
N THR A 95 1.56 4.55 0.40
CA THR A 95 1.35 5.16 1.72
C THR A 95 -0.13 5.03 2.09
N GLU A 96 -0.41 4.41 3.23
CA GLU A 96 -1.76 4.03 3.64
C GLU A 96 -2.47 5.16 4.40
N VAL A 97 -3.74 5.41 4.06
CA VAL A 97 -4.62 6.26 4.84
C VAL A 97 -4.99 5.59 6.17
N ASP A 98 -5.44 6.39 7.13
CA ASP A 98 -5.85 5.88 8.45
C ASP A 98 -6.97 4.84 8.30
N ALA A 99 -6.75 3.64 8.85
CA ALA A 99 -7.70 2.53 8.77
C ALA A 99 -9.07 2.83 9.42
N ARG A 100 -9.14 3.81 10.33
CA ARG A 100 -10.40 4.28 10.93
C ARG A 100 -11.34 4.93 9.92
N LEU A 101 -10.82 5.35 8.77
CA LEU A 101 -11.57 5.96 7.67
C LEU A 101 -12.15 4.95 6.68
N SER A 102 -11.91 3.65 6.88
CA SER A 102 -12.22 2.60 5.90
C SER A 102 -13.70 2.53 5.47
N PHE A 103 -14.62 3.07 6.28
CA PHE A 103 -16.05 3.10 6.02
C PHE A 103 -16.59 4.53 5.82
N ASP A 104 -15.71 5.50 5.57
CA ASP A 104 -16.06 6.89 5.27
C ASP A 104 -15.38 7.34 3.97
N THR A 105 -16.14 7.33 2.88
CA THR A 105 -15.65 7.69 1.55
C THR A 105 -15.08 9.11 1.52
N ARG A 106 -15.79 10.09 2.11
CA ARG A 106 -15.36 11.49 2.05
C ARG A 106 -14.09 11.74 2.85
N ALA A 107 -14.06 11.26 4.09
CA ALA A 107 -12.89 11.40 4.95
C ALA A 107 -11.65 10.68 4.36
N THR A 108 -11.85 9.54 3.66
CA THR A 108 -10.78 8.83 2.94
C THR A 108 -10.23 9.67 1.80
N ILE A 109 -11.09 10.32 0.99
CA ILE A 109 -10.67 11.20 -0.11
C ILE A 109 -9.89 12.40 0.45
N ASP A 110 -10.41 13.08 1.47
CA ASP A 110 -9.78 14.25 2.06
C ASP A 110 -8.40 13.91 2.65
N LYS A 111 -8.27 12.76 3.32
CA LYS A 111 -6.99 12.25 3.84
C LYS A 111 -6.01 11.92 2.71
N ALA A 112 -6.45 11.29 1.64
CA ALA A 112 -5.63 10.95 0.49
C ALA A 112 -5.05 12.19 -0.19
N ILE A 113 -5.88 13.21 -0.44
CA ILE A 113 -5.47 14.51 -1.00
C ILE A 113 -4.41 15.15 -0.10
N LYS A 114 -4.67 15.21 1.21
CA LYS A 114 -3.74 15.79 2.18
C LYS A 114 -2.37 15.09 2.17
N LEU A 115 -2.34 13.77 2.09
CA LEU A 115 -1.08 13.02 2.00
C LEU A 115 -0.31 13.34 0.71
N ILE A 116 -1.00 13.43 -0.42
CA ILE A 116 -0.37 13.82 -1.70
C ILE A 116 0.19 15.24 -1.63
N GLU A 117 -0.57 16.21 -1.09
CA GLU A 117 -0.09 17.58 -0.89
C GLU A 117 1.15 17.63 -0.01
N LEU A 118 1.23 16.79 1.03
CA LEU A 118 2.43 16.66 1.86
C LEU A 118 3.63 16.13 1.07
N TYR A 119 3.45 15.14 0.19
CA TYR A 119 4.50 14.67 -0.71
C TYR A 119 4.94 15.75 -1.69
N GLU A 120 4.01 16.46 -2.29
CA GLU A 120 4.31 17.56 -3.22
C GLU A 120 5.04 18.72 -2.53
N SER A 121 4.71 19.02 -1.26
CA SER A 121 5.38 20.04 -0.46
C SER A 121 6.88 19.77 -0.21
N VAL A 122 7.29 18.51 -0.34
CA VAL A 122 8.72 18.10 -0.23
C VAL A 122 9.32 17.75 -1.59
N GLY A 123 8.67 18.14 -2.69
CA GLY A 123 9.18 18.00 -4.05
C GLY A 123 8.98 16.62 -4.67
N ILE A 124 8.12 15.78 -4.10
CA ILE A 124 7.80 14.46 -4.65
C ILE A 124 6.51 14.55 -5.46
N SER A 125 6.60 14.19 -6.74
CA SER A 125 5.42 14.14 -7.63
C SER A 125 4.44 13.05 -7.20
N ARG A 126 3.12 13.35 -7.32
CA ARG A 126 2.03 12.39 -7.09
C ARG A 126 2.16 11.12 -7.92
N GLU A 127 2.81 11.18 -9.08
CA GLU A 127 3.08 10.04 -9.96
C GLU A 127 3.99 8.97 -9.31
N ARG A 128 4.73 9.36 -8.27
CA ARG A 128 5.62 8.49 -7.49
C ARG A 128 4.94 7.86 -6.27
N VAL A 129 3.65 8.15 -6.04
CA VAL A 129 2.92 7.74 -4.84
C VAL A 129 1.65 6.97 -5.21
N LEU A 130 1.38 5.88 -4.51
CA LEU A 130 0.10 5.20 -4.49
C LEU A 130 -0.53 5.41 -3.11
N ILE A 131 -1.74 5.94 -3.06
CA ILE A 131 -2.47 6.00 -1.80
C ILE A 131 -3.09 4.63 -1.53
N LYS A 132 -2.68 4.00 -0.42
CA LYS A 132 -3.16 2.68 -0.01
C LYS A 132 -4.44 2.81 0.80
N ILE A 133 -5.50 2.10 0.37
CA ILE A 133 -6.86 2.22 0.90
C ILE A 133 -7.43 0.82 1.10
N ALA A 134 -8.17 0.57 2.19
CA ALA A 134 -8.87 -0.69 2.39
C ALA A 134 -9.93 -0.91 1.30
N SER A 135 -10.04 -2.15 0.78
CA SER A 135 -11.03 -2.53 -0.25
C SER A 135 -12.44 -2.76 0.33
N THR A 136 -12.90 -1.84 1.18
CA THR A 136 -14.31 -1.71 1.54
C THR A 136 -15.08 -1.11 0.36
N TRP A 137 -16.41 -1.18 0.38
CA TRP A 137 -17.20 -0.50 -0.65
C TRP A 137 -16.92 1.00 -0.69
N GLU A 138 -16.89 1.64 0.48
CA GLU A 138 -16.59 3.06 0.66
C GLU A 138 -15.18 3.42 0.17
N GLY A 139 -14.20 2.58 0.49
CA GLY A 139 -12.80 2.76 0.02
C GLY A 139 -12.67 2.64 -1.49
N ILE A 140 -13.39 1.71 -2.12
CA ILE A 140 -13.43 1.57 -3.59
C ILE A 140 -14.08 2.79 -4.24
N GLN A 141 -15.16 3.34 -3.66
CA GLN A 141 -15.77 4.59 -4.17
C GLN A 141 -14.81 5.78 -4.01
N ALA A 142 -14.09 5.87 -2.89
CA ALA A 142 -13.07 6.89 -2.69
C ALA A 142 -11.96 6.78 -3.75
N ALA A 143 -11.43 5.59 -3.99
CA ALA A 143 -10.40 5.36 -5.01
C ALA A 143 -10.89 5.71 -6.43
N ARG A 144 -12.12 5.37 -6.78
CA ARG A 144 -12.73 5.77 -8.07
C ARG A 144 -12.69 7.28 -8.27
N GLU A 145 -13.04 8.05 -7.24
CA GLU A 145 -13.02 9.51 -7.29
C GLU A 145 -11.58 10.04 -7.36
N LEU A 146 -10.68 9.52 -6.54
CA LEU A 146 -9.27 9.92 -6.52
C LEU A 146 -8.59 9.71 -7.86
N GLU A 147 -8.76 8.55 -8.48
CA GLU A 147 -8.17 8.22 -9.80
C GLU A 147 -8.79 9.09 -10.91
N SER A 148 -10.12 9.24 -10.93
CA SER A 148 -10.81 9.88 -12.05
C SER A 148 -10.83 11.39 -12.02
N LYS A 149 -10.84 12.01 -10.82
CA LYS A 149 -11.01 13.46 -10.68
C LYS A 149 -9.77 14.17 -10.14
N HIS A 150 -8.95 13.48 -9.34
CA HIS A 150 -7.81 14.09 -8.65
C HIS A 150 -6.45 13.67 -9.22
N GLY A 151 -6.40 12.69 -10.15
CA GLY A 151 -5.16 12.17 -10.68
C GLY A 151 -4.28 11.54 -9.59
N ILE A 152 -4.91 10.93 -8.57
CA ILE A 152 -4.23 10.28 -7.45
C ILE A 152 -4.36 8.78 -7.63
N HIS A 153 -3.24 8.11 -7.83
CA HIS A 153 -3.18 6.66 -7.99
C HIS A 153 -3.38 5.93 -6.67
N CYS A 154 -4.13 4.82 -6.72
CA CYS A 154 -4.53 4.07 -5.53
C CYS A 154 -4.03 2.62 -5.56
N ASN A 155 -3.71 2.10 -4.35
CA ASN A 155 -3.44 0.71 -4.06
C ASN A 155 -4.52 0.18 -3.11
N LEU A 156 -5.44 -0.66 -3.61
CA LEU A 156 -6.53 -1.21 -2.81
C LEU A 156 -6.09 -2.48 -2.07
N THR A 157 -6.01 -2.37 -0.75
CA THR A 157 -5.52 -3.44 0.16
C THR A 157 -6.66 -4.08 0.96
N LEU A 158 -6.36 -5.08 1.79
CA LEU A 158 -7.34 -5.90 2.51
C LEU A 158 -8.34 -6.54 1.54
N LEU A 159 -7.81 -7.06 0.45
CA LEU A 159 -8.58 -7.70 -0.61
C LEU A 159 -8.53 -9.22 -0.42
N PHE A 160 -9.69 -9.82 -0.17
CA PHE A 160 -9.85 -11.25 0.16
C PHE A 160 -10.80 -11.96 -0.78
N SER A 161 -11.62 -11.24 -1.54
CA SER A 161 -12.65 -11.82 -2.39
C SER A 161 -12.57 -11.38 -3.84
N PHE A 162 -13.08 -12.24 -4.72
CA PHE A 162 -13.17 -11.94 -6.14
C PHE A 162 -14.11 -10.73 -6.41
N CYS A 163 -15.19 -10.59 -5.63
CA CYS A 163 -16.11 -9.44 -5.78
C CYS A 163 -15.41 -8.10 -5.52
N GLN A 164 -14.53 -8.03 -4.51
CA GLN A 164 -13.72 -6.82 -4.27
C GLN A 164 -12.82 -6.52 -5.47
N ALA A 165 -12.16 -7.54 -6.03
CA ALA A 165 -11.29 -7.37 -7.19
C ALA A 165 -12.05 -6.84 -8.42
N VAL A 166 -13.23 -7.38 -8.71
CA VAL A 166 -14.10 -6.88 -9.79
C VAL A 166 -14.49 -5.43 -9.58
N ALA A 167 -14.97 -5.07 -8.38
CA ALA A 167 -15.37 -3.70 -8.06
C ALA A 167 -14.19 -2.71 -8.16
N CYS A 168 -12.96 -3.12 -7.77
CA CYS A 168 -11.75 -2.32 -7.94
C CYS A 168 -11.43 -2.09 -9.41
N ALA A 169 -11.52 -3.12 -10.26
CA ALA A 169 -11.28 -2.99 -11.70
C ALA A 169 -12.30 -2.06 -12.37
N GLU A 170 -13.59 -2.19 -12.03
CA GLU A 170 -14.65 -1.31 -12.53
C GLU A 170 -14.51 0.14 -12.03
N ALA A 171 -13.82 0.34 -10.90
CA ALA A 171 -13.44 1.67 -10.41
C ALA A 171 -12.18 2.25 -11.10
N ASN A 172 -11.54 1.47 -12.01
CA ASN A 172 -10.29 1.81 -12.70
C ASN A 172 -9.15 2.15 -11.74
N VAL A 173 -9.04 1.45 -10.61
CA VAL A 173 -7.93 1.66 -9.68
C VAL A 173 -6.61 1.17 -10.28
N THR A 174 -5.52 1.84 -9.94
CA THR A 174 -4.20 1.53 -10.49
C THR A 174 -3.72 0.14 -10.05
N LEU A 175 -3.88 -0.21 -8.77
CA LEU A 175 -3.29 -1.43 -8.21
C LEU A 175 -4.17 -2.02 -7.09
N ILE A 176 -4.19 -3.36 -7.01
CA ILE A 176 -4.78 -4.11 -5.90
C ILE A 176 -3.73 -4.99 -5.21
N SER A 177 -3.88 -5.18 -3.90
CA SER A 177 -3.02 -6.04 -3.09
C SER A 177 -3.84 -7.16 -2.41
N PRO A 178 -4.04 -8.32 -3.05
CA PRO A 178 -4.70 -9.48 -2.45
C PRO A 178 -3.89 -10.06 -1.29
N PHE A 179 -4.56 -10.44 -0.21
CA PHE A 179 -3.91 -10.96 1.00
C PHE A 179 -3.77 -12.48 0.96
N VAL A 180 -2.94 -12.98 0.04
CA VAL A 180 -2.77 -14.42 -0.23
C VAL A 180 -2.34 -15.22 1.00
N GLY A 181 -1.41 -14.70 1.81
CA GLY A 181 -0.96 -15.35 3.03
C GLY A 181 -2.08 -15.48 4.07
N ARG A 182 -2.93 -14.47 4.24
CA ARG A 182 -4.07 -14.50 5.15
C ARG A 182 -5.17 -15.45 4.67
N ILE A 183 -5.37 -15.55 3.36
CA ILE A 183 -6.26 -16.54 2.77
C ILE A 183 -5.76 -17.95 3.11
N LEU A 184 -4.48 -18.22 2.89
CA LEU A 184 -3.86 -19.51 3.22
C LEU A 184 -3.96 -19.84 4.72
N ASP A 185 -3.67 -18.86 5.60
CA ASP A 185 -3.76 -19.03 7.06
C ASP A 185 -5.18 -19.47 7.48
N TRP A 186 -6.20 -18.85 6.88
CA TRP A 186 -7.58 -19.20 7.17
C TRP A 186 -7.90 -20.65 6.77
N PHE A 187 -7.50 -21.06 5.57
CA PHE A 187 -7.72 -22.43 5.08
C PHE A 187 -6.96 -23.45 5.92
N LYS A 188 -5.69 -23.22 6.25
CA LYS A 188 -4.91 -24.09 7.13
C LYS A 188 -5.55 -24.29 8.51
N LYS A 189 -6.16 -23.25 9.04
CA LYS A 189 -6.87 -23.32 10.33
C LYS A 189 -8.15 -24.14 10.27
N HIS A 190 -8.90 -24.08 9.17
CA HIS A 190 -10.21 -24.71 9.04
C HIS A 190 -10.19 -26.07 8.34
N GLN A 191 -9.16 -26.36 7.58
CA GLN A 191 -8.93 -27.60 6.85
C GLN A 191 -7.45 -28.03 6.96
N PRO A 192 -6.98 -28.40 8.17
CA PRO A 192 -5.54 -28.59 8.44
C PRO A 192 -4.91 -29.75 7.66
N ASP A 193 -5.69 -30.75 7.27
CA ASP A 193 -5.21 -31.94 6.58
C ASP A 193 -5.18 -31.81 5.05
N ALA A 194 -5.58 -30.65 4.49
CA ALA A 194 -5.57 -30.44 3.05
C ALA A 194 -4.17 -30.11 2.52
N ASP A 195 -3.90 -30.48 1.25
CA ASP A 195 -2.67 -30.13 0.56
C ASP A 195 -2.75 -28.68 0.01
N TYR A 196 -1.83 -27.83 0.47
CA TYR A 196 -1.70 -26.44 0.06
C TYR A 196 -0.41 -26.15 -0.72
N THR A 197 0.23 -27.19 -1.27
CA THR A 197 1.50 -27.02 -2.00
C THR A 197 1.28 -26.42 -3.41
N GLY A 198 2.11 -25.45 -3.78
CA GLY A 198 2.13 -24.87 -5.12
C GLY A 198 0.77 -24.39 -5.61
N ALA A 199 0.27 -24.94 -6.70
CA ALA A 199 -1.01 -24.56 -7.31
C ALA A 199 -2.26 -24.92 -6.47
N ASN A 200 -2.10 -25.70 -5.40
CA ASN A 200 -3.20 -26.00 -4.48
C ASN A 200 -3.45 -24.91 -3.45
N ASP A 201 -2.51 -23.99 -3.27
CA ASP A 201 -2.65 -22.85 -2.37
C ASP A 201 -3.87 -21.98 -2.76
N PRO A 202 -4.82 -21.75 -1.84
CA PRO A 202 -6.01 -20.95 -2.12
C PRO A 202 -5.71 -19.49 -2.43
N GLY A 203 -4.62 -18.93 -1.90
CA GLY A 203 -4.13 -17.60 -2.24
C GLY A 203 -3.63 -17.53 -3.69
N VAL A 204 -2.87 -18.54 -4.13
CA VAL A 204 -2.43 -18.67 -5.54
C VAL A 204 -3.62 -18.77 -6.47
N LYS A 205 -4.61 -19.63 -6.16
CA LYS A 205 -5.83 -19.77 -6.94
C LYS A 205 -6.62 -18.45 -7.03
N SER A 206 -6.70 -17.72 -5.92
CA SER A 206 -7.38 -16.42 -5.86
C SER A 206 -6.72 -15.40 -6.79
N VAL A 207 -5.40 -15.23 -6.71
CA VAL A 207 -4.66 -14.29 -7.56
C VAL A 207 -4.75 -14.71 -9.03
N GLN A 208 -4.60 -16.00 -9.34
CA GLN A 208 -4.70 -16.52 -10.70
C GLN A 208 -6.09 -16.22 -11.31
N HIS A 209 -7.16 -16.41 -10.52
CA HIS A 209 -8.53 -16.12 -10.96
C HIS A 209 -8.71 -14.62 -11.26
N ILE A 210 -8.26 -13.74 -10.34
CA ILE A 210 -8.33 -12.29 -10.50
C ILE A 210 -7.52 -11.84 -11.73
N TYR A 211 -6.30 -12.29 -11.84
CA TYR A 211 -5.41 -11.93 -12.95
C TYR A 211 -6.00 -12.34 -14.30
N ASN A 212 -6.48 -13.58 -14.42
CA ASN A 212 -7.09 -14.08 -15.65
C ASN A 212 -8.34 -13.28 -16.01
N TYR A 213 -9.19 -12.98 -15.04
CA TYR A 213 -10.36 -12.14 -15.24
C TYR A 213 -9.99 -10.75 -15.76
N TYR A 214 -9.00 -10.09 -15.15
CA TYR A 214 -8.54 -8.78 -15.60
C TYR A 214 -8.03 -8.82 -17.02
N LYS A 215 -7.24 -9.82 -17.38
CA LYS A 215 -6.73 -9.99 -18.76
C LYS A 215 -7.83 -10.28 -19.75
N GLN A 216 -8.78 -11.15 -19.40
CA GLN A 216 -9.91 -11.51 -20.27
C GLN A 216 -10.82 -10.31 -20.57
N HIS A 217 -11.01 -9.42 -19.61
CA HIS A 217 -11.91 -8.26 -19.73
C HIS A 217 -11.18 -6.95 -20.06
N GLY A 218 -9.88 -6.98 -20.28
CA GLY A 218 -9.10 -5.80 -20.71
C GLY A 218 -8.89 -4.75 -19.62
N TYR A 219 -8.96 -5.15 -18.33
CA TYR A 219 -8.66 -4.25 -17.22
C TYR A 219 -7.15 -4.01 -17.09
N ASN A 220 -6.78 -2.77 -16.82
CA ASN A 220 -5.38 -2.35 -16.64
C ASN A 220 -4.92 -2.37 -15.17
N THR A 221 -5.80 -2.66 -14.23
CA THR A 221 -5.49 -2.74 -12.81
C THR A 221 -4.39 -3.78 -12.56
N ILE A 222 -3.34 -3.38 -11.87
CA ILE A 222 -2.21 -4.24 -11.51
C ILE A 222 -2.61 -5.11 -10.31
N CYS A 223 -2.29 -6.39 -10.38
CA CYS A 223 -2.44 -7.33 -9.27
C CYS A 223 -1.04 -7.55 -8.63
N LEU A 224 -0.86 -7.05 -7.40
CA LEU A 224 0.36 -7.16 -6.61
C LEU A 224 0.32 -8.40 -5.74
#